data_c2fe47c89e5bfd66a16d666009837863
#
_entry.id   c2fe47c89e5bfd66a16d666009837863
#
_cell.length_a   1.000
_cell.length_b   1.000
_cell.length_c   1.000
_cell.angle_alpha   90.00
_cell.angle_beta   90.00
_cell.angle_gamma   90.00
#
_symmetry.space_group_name_H-M   'P 1'
#
loop_
_entity.id
_entity.type
_entity.pdbx_description
1 polymer ?
#
loop_
_entity_poly.entity_id
_entity_poly.type
_entity_poly.pdbx_seq_one_letter_code
_entity_poly.pdbx_strand_id
1 'polypeptide(L)'
;YPEKLLLGTLAGSGTLGLLIPPSIILIIYGVTIEDSIAKLFMAGIIPGVMLAVLFMLYVIFWSILNKKLMPKSIKNFSFVEKVQRSKQLLPVIFLITSIIGSIYTGIATATEAASLGVVGALILSFFQGTLSKKTFNLSLLGATKTSCMIVFIIAGSTFLSLAMGFTGLPRNLAIWIDGMNLSPYTLL
;
A
#
# COMPACT_ATOMS: atom_id res chain seq x y z
N TYR A 1 -1.38 -26.50 0.30
CA TYR A 1 -0.55 -25.70 1.21
C TYR A 1 -1.14 -25.74 2.61
N PRO A 2 -0.31 -25.77 3.66
CA PRO A 2 -0.80 -25.65 5.03
C PRO A 2 -1.57 -24.35 5.23
N GLU A 3 -2.74 -24.44 5.85
CA GLU A 3 -3.64 -23.30 6.03
C GLU A 3 -2.98 -22.12 6.76
N LYS A 4 -2.18 -22.41 7.80
CA LYS A 4 -1.45 -21.38 8.56
C LYS A 4 -0.45 -20.60 7.70
N LEU A 5 0.26 -21.29 6.79
CA LEU A 5 1.18 -20.61 5.86
C LEU A 5 0.41 -19.75 4.87
N LEU A 6 -0.68 -20.29 4.31
CA LEU A 6 -1.50 -19.59 3.34
C LEU A 6 -2.10 -18.31 3.95
N LEU A 7 -2.74 -18.44 5.11
CA LEU A 7 -3.33 -17.28 5.80
C LEU A 7 -2.27 -16.25 6.22
N GLY A 8 -1.14 -16.72 6.77
CA GLY A 8 -0.05 -15.83 7.16
C GLY A 8 0.58 -15.08 6.00
N THR A 9 0.83 -15.75 4.87
CA THR A 9 1.39 -15.11 3.68
C THR A 9 0.40 -14.17 3.00
N LEU A 10 -0.89 -14.51 2.94
CA LEU A 10 -1.94 -13.62 2.41
C LEU A 10 -2.10 -12.37 3.27
N ALA A 11 -2.17 -12.53 4.60
CA ALA A 11 -2.25 -11.39 5.52
C ALA A 11 -1.00 -10.51 5.43
N GLY A 12 0.20 -11.10 5.45
CA GLY A 12 1.46 -10.37 5.31
C GLY A 12 1.59 -9.66 3.97
N SER A 13 1.28 -10.33 2.84
CA SER A 13 1.36 -9.68 1.53
C SER A 13 0.32 -8.56 1.36
N GLY A 14 -0.82 -8.63 2.06
CA GLY A 14 -1.81 -7.55 2.09
C GLY A 14 -1.25 -6.25 2.66
N THR A 15 -0.29 -6.32 3.60
CA THR A 15 0.34 -5.12 4.16
C THR A 15 1.29 -4.41 3.20
N LEU A 16 1.80 -5.09 2.16
CA LEU A 16 2.66 -4.47 1.14
C LEU A 16 1.97 -3.34 0.40
N GLY A 17 0.66 -3.44 0.18
CA GLY A 17 -0.13 -2.38 -0.45
C GLY A 17 -0.24 -1.10 0.38
N LEU A 18 0.10 -1.14 1.67
CA LEU A 18 0.16 0.03 2.53
C LEU A 18 1.51 0.76 2.42
N LEU A 19 2.57 0.06 2.02
CA LEU A 19 3.93 0.58 1.98
C LEU A 19 4.38 0.89 0.54
N ILE A 20 4.03 0.02 -0.42
CA ILE A 20 4.43 0.19 -1.82
C ILE A 20 3.52 1.22 -2.52
N PRO A 21 4.06 2.27 -3.13
CA PRO A 21 3.27 3.27 -3.84
C PRO A 21 2.51 2.68 -5.06
N PRO A 22 1.33 3.24 -5.38
CA PRO A 22 0.59 4.29 -4.69
C PRO A 22 -0.11 3.77 -3.42
N SER A 23 0.11 4.42 -2.29
CA SER A 23 -0.40 4.00 -0.96
C SER A 23 -1.26 5.09 -0.33
N ILE A 24 -2.46 4.71 0.09
CA ILE A 24 -3.39 5.61 0.78
C ILE A 24 -2.77 6.12 2.09
N ILE A 25 -2.07 5.26 2.83
CA ILE A 25 -1.45 5.63 4.11
C ILE A 25 -0.36 6.68 3.91
N LEU A 26 0.49 6.52 2.90
CA LEU A 26 1.53 7.51 2.60
C LEU A 26 0.94 8.85 2.15
N ILE A 27 -0.21 8.85 1.45
CA ILE A 27 -0.93 10.07 1.08
C ILE A 27 -1.45 10.76 2.34
N ILE A 28 -2.15 10.03 3.21
CA ILE A 28 -2.71 10.58 4.47
C ILE A 28 -1.58 11.14 5.34
N TYR A 29 -0.50 10.38 5.49
CA TYR A 29 0.66 10.81 6.26
C TYR A 29 1.26 12.09 5.70
N GLY A 30 1.49 12.17 4.39
CA GLY A 30 2.02 13.36 3.73
C GLY A 30 1.13 14.60 3.93
N VAL A 31 -0.18 14.43 3.81
CA VAL A 31 -1.14 15.53 4.08
C VAL A 31 -1.12 15.95 5.54
N THR A 32 -1.00 15.00 6.47
CA THR A 32 -1.03 15.30 7.91
C THR A 32 0.23 16.02 8.40
N ILE A 33 1.40 15.68 7.83
CA ILE A 33 2.69 16.33 8.18
C ILE A 33 3.06 17.47 7.23
N GLU A 34 2.20 17.79 6.26
CA GLU A 34 2.42 18.83 5.23
C GLU A 34 3.69 18.61 4.41
N ASP A 35 4.05 17.35 4.13
CA ASP A 35 5.21 16.98 3.31
C ASP A 35 4.81 16.45 1.93
N SER A 36 5.77 16.42 1.03
CA SER A 36 5.57 16.00 -0.36
C SER A 36 5.22 14.51 -0.46
N ILE A 37 4.01 14.22 -0.97
CA ILE A 37 3.55 12.85 -1.24
C ILE A 37 4.51 12.14 -2.22
N ALA A 38 5.05 12.85 -3.21
CA ALA A 38 6.02 12.30 -4.15
C ALA A 38 7.30 11.82 -3.45
N LYS A 39 7.83 12.61 -2.50
CA LYS A 39 9.01 12.22 -1.70
C LYS A 39 8.72 10.99 -0.84
N LEU A 40 7.55 10.95 -0.20
CA LEU A 40 7.13 9.80 0.61
C LEU A 40 6.98 8.54 -0.24
N PHE A 41 6.44 8.67 -1.44
CA PHE A 41 6.36 7.56 -2.38
C PHE A 41 7.74 7.03 -2.77
N MET A 42 8.69 7.92 -3.10
CA MET A 42 10.06 7.51 -3.38
C MET A 42 10.72 6.80 -2.18
N ALA A 43 10.54 7.33 -0.98
CA ALA A 43 11.05 6.72 0.24
C ALA A 43 10.45 5.34 0.53
N GLY A 44 9.19 5.10 0.16
CA GLY A 44 8.49 3.83 0.38
C GLY A 44 8.91 2.69 -0.56
N ILE A 45 9.54 2.98 -1.71
CA ILE A 45 9.91 1.95 -2.70
C ILE A 45 10.93 0.97 -2.13
N ILE A 46 12.03 1.48 -1.57
CA ILE A 46 13.13 0.64 -1.07
C ILE A 46 12.67 -0.27 0.08
N PRO A 47 12.04 0.23 1.15
CA PRO A 47 11.50 -0.60 2.21
C PRO A 47 10.44 -1.59 1.73
N GLY A 48 9.58 -1.15 0.78
CA GLY A 48 8.54 -1.99 0.21
C GLY A 48 9.10 -3.17 -0.58
N VAL A 49 10.09 -2.93 -1.44
CA VAL A 49 10.78 -4.00 -2.19
C VAL A 49 11.54 -4.92 -1.22
N MET A 50 12.23 -4.38 -0.24
CA MET A 50 12.93 -5.17 0.78
C MET A 50 11.95 -6.10 1.51
N LEU A 51 10.81 -5.60 1.94
CA LEU A 51 9.79 -6.39 2.61
C LEU A 51 9.21 -7.48 1.70
N ALA A 52 8.94 -7.16 0.44
CA ALA A 52 8.47 -8.14 -0.55
C ALA A 52 9.50 -9.27 -0.75
N VAL A 53 10.78 -8.93 -0.85
CA VAL A 53 11.87 -9.92 -0.95
C VAL A 53 11.94 -10.78 0.30
N LEU A 54 11.83 -10.20 1.49
CA LEU A 54 11.83 -10.96 2.76
C LEU A 54 10.66 -11.94 2.82
N PHE A 55 9.45 -11.54 2.42
CA PHE A 55 8.31 -12.46 2.34
C PHE A 55 8.55 -13.59 1.33
N MET A 56 9.07 -13.28 0.14
CA MET A 56 9.41 -14.30 -0.83
C MET A 56 10.46 -15.28 -0.30
N LEU A 57 11.53 -14.78 0.32
CA LEU A 57 12.57 -15.61 0.91
C LEU A 57 12.02 -16.50 2.04
N TYR A 58 11.16 -15.95 2.90
CA TYR A 58 10.50 -16.72 3.93
C TYR A 58 9.69 -17.88 3.37
N VAL A 59 8.85 -17.62 2.36
CA VAL A 59 8.04 -18.66 1.72
C VAL A 59 8.90 -19.72 1.03
N ILE A 60 9.96 -19.30 0.33
CA ILE A 60 10.91 -20.22 -0.31
C ILE A 60 11.61 -21.09 0.73
N PHE A 61 12.16 -20.49 1.76
CA PHE A 61 12.88 -21.20 2.82
C PHE A 61 11.99 -22.20 3.55
N TRP A 62 10.79 -21.75 3.93
CA TRP A 62 9.81 -22.61 4.56
C TRP A 62 9.39 -23.78 3.66
N SER A 63 9.19 -23.52 2.36
CA SER A 63 8.83 -24.51 1.35
C SER A 63 9.93 -25.58 1.18
N ILE A 64 11.19 -25.17 1.21
CA ILE A 64 12.34 -26.08 1.13
C ILE A 64 12.40 -26.99 2.34
N LEU A 65 12.17 -26.45 3.53
CA LEU A 65 12.19 -27.22 4.78
C LEU A 65 11.01 -28.20 4.90
N ASN A 66 9.86 -27.85 4.32
CA ASN A 66 8.62 -28.60 4.46
C ASN A 66 8.11 -29.21 3.12
N LYS A 67 9.00 -29.77 2.34
CA LYS A 67 8.69 -30.34 1.01
C LYS A 67 7.52 -31.33 1.00
N LYS A 68 7.34 -32.09 2.10
CA LYS A 68 6.26 -33.07 2.24
C LYS A 68 4.87 -32.46 2.33
N LEU A 69 4.78 -31.19 2.77
CA LEU A 69 3.53 -30.46 2.93
C LEU A 69 3.17 -29.64 1.68
N MET A 70 4.09 -29.60 0.70
CA MET A 70 3.86 -28.86 -0.54
C MET A 70 2.99 -29.69 -1.50
N PRO A 71 1.98 -29.08 -2.14
CA PRO A 71 1.19 -29.76 -3.15
C PRO A 71 2.08 -30.12 -4.33
N LYS A 72 1.94 -31.36 -4.82
CA LYS A 72 2.59 -31.75 -6.07
C LYS A 72 1.99 -30.90 -7.20
N SER A 73 2.86 -30.28 -7.99
CA SER A 73 2.42 -29.49 -9.15
C SER A 73 1.66 -30.39 -10.12
N ILE A 74 0.38 -30.10 -10.32
CA ILE A 74 -0.49 -30.89 -11.22
C ILE A 74 -0.26 -30.51 -12.68
N LYS A 75 0.26 -29.31 -12.97
CA LYS A 75 0.59 -28.84 -14.33
C LYS A 75 1.88 -28.03 -14.32
N ASN A 76 2.86 -28.53 -15.08
CA ASN A 76 4.03 -27.72 -15.43
C ASN A 76 3.65 -26.82 -16.61
N PHE A 77 3.32 -25.57 -16.33
CA PHE A 77 3.15 -24.58 -17.39
C PHE A 77 4.48 -24.29 -18.05
N SER A 78 4.51 -24.31 -19.37
CA SER A 78 5.67 -23.87 -20.16
C SER A 78 5.96 -22.40 -19.84
N PHE A 79 7.24 -22.00 -19.97
CA PHE A 79 7.62 -20.60 -19.79
C PHE A 79 6.83 -19.66 -20.71
N VAL A 80 6.57 -20.09 -21.94
CA VAL A 80 5.78 -19.35 -22.94
C VAL A 80 4.33 -19.15 -22.46
N GLU A 81 3.70 -20.17 -21.89
CA GLU A 81 2.34 -20.06 -21.33
C GLU A 81 2.29 -19.11 -20.15
N LYS A 82 3.32 -19.10 -19.28
CA LYS A 82 3.42 -18.16 -18.16
C LYS A 82 3.51 -16.72 -18.66
N VAL A 83 4.36 -16.46 -19.65
CA VAL A 83 4.51 -15.13 -20.26
C VAL A 83 3.22 -14.70 -20.97
N GLN A 84 2.55 -15.61 -21.68
CA GLN A 84 1.31 -15.30 -22.37
C GLN A 84 0.16 -14.94 -21.41
N ARG A 85 0.05 -15.63 -20.28
CA ARG A 85 -0.90 -15.31 -19.22
C ARG A 85 -0.57 -14.00 -18.51
N SER A 86 0.72 -13.67 -18.37
CA SER A 86 1.17 -12.40 -17.76
C SER A 86 0.84 -11.17 -18.60
N LYS A 87 0.55 -11.32 -19.91
CA LYS A 87 0.11 -10.22 -20.78
C LYS A 87 -1.17 -9.54 -20.26
N GLN A 88 -2.02 -10.27 -19.55
CA GLN A 88 -3.25 -9.71 -18.95
C GLN A 88 -2.95 -8.68 -17.84
N LEU A 89 -1.75 -8.70 -17.28
CA LEU A 89 -1.31 -7.73 -16.27
C LEU A 89 -0.78 -6.43 -16.88
N LEU A 90 -0.37 -6.45 -18.16
CA LEU A 90 0.26 -5.31 -18.82
C LEU A 90 -0.57 -4.01 -18.75
N PRO A 91 -1.89 -4.03 -19.01
CA PRO A 91 -2.69 -2.80 -18.95
C PRO A 91 -2.69 -2.18 -17.56
N VAL A 92 -2.75 -3.01 -16.50
CA VAL A 92 -2.75 -2.54 -15.12
C VAL A 92 -1.35 -2.02 -14.72
N ILE A 93 -0.29 -2.72 -15.11
CA ILE A 93 1.09 -2.28 -14.89
C ILE A 93 1.34 -0.95 -15.59
N PHE A 94 0.88 -0.81 -16.84
CA PHE A 94 0.99 0.44 -17.59
C PHE A 94 0.27 1.58 -16.88
N LEU A 95 -0.95 1.35 -16.40
CA LEU A 95 -1.73 2.35 -15.66
C LEU A 95 -1.00 2.81 -14.39
N ILE A 96 -0.52 1.85 -13.58
CA ILE A 96 0.22 2.16 -12.34
C ILE A 96 1.50 2.93 -12.65
N THR A 97 2.27 2.48 -13.65
CA THR A 97 3.52 3.14 -14.05
C THR A 97 3.27 4.55 -14.59
N SER A 98 2.18 4.78 -15.32
CA SER A 98 1.80 6.09 -15.82
C SER A 98 1.43 7.05 -14.68
N ILE A 99 0.67 6.58 -13.68
CA ILE A 99 0.30 7.37 -12.49
C ILE A 99 1.55 7.77 -11.70
N ILE A 100 2.38 6.79 -11.35
CA ILE A 100 3.60 7.02 -10.57
C ILE A 100 4.58 7.89 -11.36
N GLY A 101 4.75 7.59 -12.65
CA GLY A 101 5.63 8.34 -13.54
C GLY A 101 5.21 9.80 -13.67
N SER A 102 3.91 10.11 -13.79
CA SER A 102 3.41 11.47 -13.86
C SER A 102 3.72 12.28 -12.59
N ILE A 103 3.66 11.64 -11.42
CA ILE A 103 3.99 12.26 -10.13
C ILE A 103 5.51 12.51 -10.03
N TYR A 104 6.34 11.53 -10.39
CA TYR A 104 7.80 11.63 -10.24
C TYR A 104 8.45 12.60 -11.23
N THR A 105 7.89 12.73 -12.41
CA THR A 105 8.33 13.71 -13.41
C THR A 105 7.82 15.12 -13.12
N GLY A 106 6.96 15.30 -12.12
CA GLY A 106 6.37 16.60 -11.77
C GLY A 106 5.32 17.09 -12.77
N ILE A 107 4.87 16.24 -13.71
CA ILE A 107 3.84 16.57 -14.70
C ILE A 107 2.48 16.72 -14.03
N ALA A 108 2.21 15.89 -13.02
CA ALA A 108 0.95 15.90 -12.28
C ALA A 108 1.18 15.85 -10.78
N THR A 109 0.35 16.56 -10.05
CA THR A 109 0.22 16.40 -8.59
C THR A 109 -0.39 15.04 -8.26
N ALA A 110 -0.27 14.59 -7.01
CA ALA A 110 -0.87 13.32 -6.58
C ALA A 110 -2.39 13.27 -6.83
N THR A 111 -3.08 14.39 -6.67
CA THR A 111 -4.53 14.50 -6.89
C THR A 111 -4.90 14.42 -8.39
N GLU A 112 -4.14 15.10 -9.23
CA GLU A 112 -4.33 15.04 -10.69
C GLU A 112 -4.02 13.63 -11.24
N ALA A 113 -2.93 13.03 -10.78
CA ALA A 113 -2.57 11.67 -11.14
C ALA A 113 -3.63 10.64 -10.70
N ALA A 114 -4.24 10.84 -9.53
CA ALA A 114 -5.36 10.01 -9.08
C ALA A 114 -6.58 10.13 -10.03
N SER A 115 -6.89 11.34 -10.49
CA SER A 115 -7.96 11.57 -11.47
C SER A 115 -7.70 10.85 -12.80
N LEU A 116 -6.45 10.94 -13.30
CA LEU A 116 -6.01 10.18 -14.47
C LEU A 116 -6.12 8.66 -14.24
N GLY A 117 -5.80 8.20 -13.03
CA GLY A 117 -5.95 6.81 -12.62
C GLY A 117 -7.39 6.32 -12.68
N VAL A 118 -8.34 7.12 -12.20
CA VAL A 118 -9.78 6.79 -12.27
C VAL A 118 -10.24 6.70 -13.71
N VAL A 119 -9.91 7.69 -14.55
CA VAL A 119 -10.26 7.67 -15.97
C VAL A 119 -9.64 6.46 -16.67
N GLY A 120 -8.36 6.20 -16.45
CA GLY A 120 -7.66 5.05 -17.01
C GLY A 120 -8.29 3.72 -16.59
N ALA A 121 -8.66 3.56 -15.32
CA ALA A 121 -9.33 2.36 -14.82
C ALA A 121 -10.71 2.16 -15.45
N LEU A 122 -11.48 3.22 -15.64
CA LEU A 122 -12.76 3.16 -16.34
C LEU A 122 -12.60 2.76 -17.81
N ILE A 123 -11.62 3.33 -18.51
CA ILE A 123 -11.29 2.99 -19.89
C ILE A 123 -10.89 1.50 -19.98
N LEU A 124 -9.99 1.03 -19.12
CA LEU A 124 -9.60 -0.37 -19.10
C LEU A 124 -10.76 -1.31 -18.82
N SER A 125 -11.62 -0.96 -17.86
CA SER A 125 -12.81 -1.74 -17.51
C SER A 125 -13.81 -1.81 -18.66
N PHE A 126 -13.94 -0.71 -19.44
CA PHE A 126 -14.78 -0.66 -20.63
C PHE A 126 -14.24 -1.60 -21.72
N PHE A 127 -12.95 -1.52 -22.05
CA PHE A 127 -12.33 -2.38 -23.06
C PHE A 127 -12.32 -3.87 -22.67
N GLN A 128 -12.23 -4.17 -21.37
CA GLN A 128 -12.33 -5.54 -20.87
C GLN A 128 -13.78 -6.05 -20.77
N GLY A 129 -14.77 -5.22 -21.05
CA GLY A 129 -16.19 -5.59 -20.96
C GLY A 129 -16.68 -5.83 -19.52
N THR A 130 -15.92 -5.39 -18.51
CA THR A 130 -16.28 -5.56 -17.10
C THR A 130 -17.05 -4.37 -16.54
N LEU A 131 -17.08 -3.25 -17.26
CA LEU A 131 -17.81 -2.04 -16.86
C LEU A 131 -19.31 -2.25 -17.03
N SER A 132 -20.02 -2.40 -15.91
CA SER A 132 -21.46 -2.43 -15.84
C SER A 132 -21.97 -1.39 -14.85
N LYS A 133 -23.23 -0.99 -14.96
CA LYS A 133 -23.86 -0.07 -14.00
C LYS A 133 -23.75 -0.58 -12.56
N LYS A 134 -23.87 -1.90 -12.38
CA LYS A 134 -23.71 -2.56 -11.07
C LYS A 134 -22.28 -2.44 -10.57
N THR A 135 -21.29 -2.75 -11.40
CA THR A 135 -19.87 -2.67 -11.05
C THR A 135 -19.48 -1.22 -10.71
N PHE A 136 -19.90 -0.26 -11.53
CA PHE A 136 -19.65 1.16 -11.29
C PHE A 136 -20.22 1.62 -9.94
N ASN A 137 -21.50 1.32 -9.66
CA ASN A 137 -22.15 1.70 -8.41
C ASN A 137 -21.47 1.05 -7.18
N LEU A 138 -21.08 -0.22 -7.29
CA LEU A 138 -20.36 -0.89 -6.21
C LEU A 138 -18.98 -0.28 -5.96
N SER A 139 -18.25 0.08 -7.01
CA SER A 139 -16.95 0.75 -6.90
C SER A 139 -17.09 2.14 -6.28
N LEU A 140 -18.10 2.92 -6.70
CA LEU A 140 -18.38 4.23 -6.15
C LEU A 140 -18.75 4.15 -4.66
N LEU A 141 -19.62 3.20 -4.29
CA LEU A 141 -20.00 2.98 -2.89
C LEU A 141 -18.80 2.56 -2.04
N GLY A 142 -17.95 1.67 -2.56
CA GLY A 142 -16.70 1.27 -1.91
C GLY A 142 -15.76 2.43 -1.68
N ALA A 143 -15.51 3.23 -2.71
CA ALA A 143 -14.68 4.43 -2.62
C ALA A 143 -15.23 5.42 -1.58
N THR A 144 -16.54 5.69 -1.62
CA THR A 144 -17.20 6.59 -0.66
C THR A 144 -17.05 6.09 0.78
N LYS A 145 -17.30 4.81 1.05
CA LYS A 145 -17.14 4.23 2.38
C LYS A 145 -15.70 4.38 2.90
N THR A 146 -14.72 4.05 2.07
CA THR A 146 -13.30 4.17 2.45
C THR A 146 -12.92 5.63 2.70
N SER A 147 -13.32 6.56 1.83
CA SER A 147 -13.03 7.98 2.00
C SER A 147 -13.68 8.55 3.26
N CYS A 148 -14.94 8.24 3.53
CA CYS A 148 -15.63 8.67 4.75
C CYS A 148 -14.95 8.12 6.01
N MET A 149 -14.53 6.85 6.00
CA MET A 149 -13.81 6.25 7.11
C MET A 149 -12.49 6.98 7.38
N ILE A 150 -11.72 7.27 6.33
CA ILE A 150 -10.44 7.96 6.44
C ILE A 150 -10.62 9.37 7.01
N VAL A 151 -11.56 10.14 6.44
CA VAL A 151 -11.85 11.51 6.90
C VAL A 151 -12.29 11.51 8.38
N PHE A 152 -13.12 10.55 8.77
CA PHE A 152 -13.56 10.43 10.17
C PHE A 152 -12.40 10.12 11.12
N ILE A 153 -11.48 9.23 10.73
CA ILE A 153 -10.28 8.91 11.53
C ILE A 153 -9.37 10.13 11.64
N ILE A 154 -9.14 10.86 10.56
CA ILE A 154 -8.31 12.08 10.58
C ILE A 154 -8.95 13.13 11.49
N ALA A 155 -10.25 13.37 11.38
CA ALA A 155 -10.96 14.33 12.22
C ALA A 155 -10.83 13.96 13.71
N GLY A 156 -11.04 12.69 14.07
CA GLY A 156 -10.87 12.21 15.44
C GLY A 156 -9.43 12.34 15.94
N SER A 157 -8.46 12.01 15.12
CA SER A 157 -7.03 12.16 15.44
C SER A 157 -6.64 13.62 15.65
N THR A 158 -7.09 14.52 14.79
CA THR A 158 -6.83 15.96 14.91
C THR A 158 -7.46 16.52 16.18
N PHE A 159 -8.71 16.14 16.50
CA PHE A 159 -9.36 16.53 17.73
C PHE A 159 -8.58 16.05 18.97
N LEU A 160 -8.14 14.79 18.97
CA LEU A 160 -7.35 14.23 20.06
C LEU A 160 -6.00 14.95 20.20
N SER A 161 -5.32 15.23 19.09
CA SER A 161 -4.04 15.97 19.08
C SER A 161 -4.19 17.38 19.68
N LEU A 162 -5.26 18.09 19.30
CA LEU A 162 -5.56 19.38 19.87
C LEU A 162 -5.85 19.30 21.38
N ALA A 163 -6.69 18.34 21.80
CA ALA A 163 -7.01 18.13 23.21
C ALA A 163 -5.76 17.81 24.04
N MET A 164 -4.88 16.94 23.54
CA MET A 164 -3.60 16.62 24.18
C MET A 164 -2.66 17.82 24.23
N GLY A 165 -2.64 18.65 23.19
CA GLY A 165 -1.87 19.88 23.17
C GLY A 165 -2.28 20.83 24.30
N PHE A 166 -3.58 21.02 24.52
CA PHE A 166 -4.11 21.85 25.61
C PHE A 166 -3.82 21.30 27.02
N THR A 167 -3.73 19.99 27.18
CA THR A 167 -3.38 19.39 28.48
C THR A 167 -1.89 19.51 28.81
N GLY A 168 -1.04 19.90 27.85
CA GLY A 168 0.40 19.97 28.01
C GLY A 168 1.08 18.61 28.15
N LEU A 169 0.35 17.52 27.96
CA LEU A 169 0.85 16.15 28.15
C LEU A 169 2.06 15.85 27.27
N PRO A 170 2.10 16.18 25.96
CA PRO A 170 3.27 15.95 25.13
C PRO A 170 4.51 16.70 25.62
N ARG A 171 4.33 17.94 26.05
CA ARG A 171 5.41 18.77 26.59
C ARG A 171 5.98 18.19 27.88
N ASN A 172 5.11 17.77 28.80
CA ASN A 172 5.53 17.20 30.08
C ASN A 172 6.24 15.86 29.89
N LEU A 173 5.78 15.04 28.94
CA LEU A 173 6.48 13.81 28.56
C LEU A 173 7.87 14.08 27.95
N ALA A 174 7.99 15.06 27.07
CA ALA A 174 9.25 15.45 26.48
C ALA A 174 10.25 15.90 27.55
N ILE A 175 9.83 16.74 28.51
CA ILE A 175 10.67 17.20 29.63
C ILE A 175 11.07 16.02 30.52
N TRP A 176 10.16 15.09 30.78
CA TRP A 176 10.43 13.92 31.60
C TRP A 176 11.48 12.98 30.93
N ILE A 177 11.36 12.76 29.63
CA ILE A 177 12.32 11.96 28.83
C ILE A 177 13.68 12.64 28.78
N ASP A 178 13.72 13.96 28.56
CA ASP A 178 14.96 14.76 28.53
C ASP A 178 15.70 14.67 29.89
N GLY A 179 14.95 14.71 30.99
CA GLY A 179 15.47 14.53 32.34
C GLY A 179 16.10 13.15 32.61
N MET A 180 15.79 12.14 31.79
CA MET A 180 16.42 10.81 31.91
C MET A 180 17.84 10.74 31.32
N ASN A 181 18.30 11.76 30.59
CA ASN A 181 19.61 11.82 29.94
C ASN A 181 19.96 10.55 29.14
N LEU A 182 18.97 10.01 28.43
CA LEU A 182 19.14 8.81 27.61
C LEU A 182 19.93 9.12 26.36
N SER A 183 20.77 8.16 25.92
CA SER A 183 21.47 8.30 24.64
C SER A 183 20.46 8.24 23.47
N PRO A 184 20.76 8.89 22.31
CA PRO A 184 19.89 8.84 21.13
C PRO A 184 19.52 7.42 20.69
N TYR A 185 20.46 6.46 20.88
CA TYR A 185 20.24 5.05 20.56
C TYR A 185 19.33 4.31 21.56
N THR A 186 19.14 4.86 22.75
CA THR A 186 18.24 4.27 23.76
C THR A 186 16.81 4.81 23.62
N LEU A 187 16.64 5.92 22.88
CA LEU A 187 15.36 6.54 22.57
C LEU A 187 14.70 5.97 21.29
N LEU A 188 15.45 5.28 20.45
CA LEU A 188 14.98 4.56 19.25
C LEU A 188 14.60 3.12 19.59
#